data_fa8832c4b700e2b50902e5b76c60fc81
#
_entry.id   fa8832c4b700e2b50902e5b76c60fc81
#
_cell.length_a   1.000
_cell.length_b   1.000
_cell.length_c   1.000
_cell.angle_alpha   90.00
_cell.angle_beta   90.00
_cell.angle_gamma   90.00
#
_symmetry.space_group_name_H-M   'P 1'
#
loop_
_entity.id
_entity.type
_entity.pdbx_description
1 polymer ?
#
loop_
_entity_poly.entity_id
_entity_poly.type
_entity_poly.pdbx_seq_one_letter_code
_entity_poly.pdbx_strand_id
1 'polypeptide(L)'
;MDIIGPTGRRRYKALFDPGSDDTVFPIAIIPPLGVTLRPDTREKLRWRGQIYDLRFGDVELELTDNVSTYRWPARVGFSAAPMPYVLLGYRGCLLFFDATFRGAACVIEADANPAYPGTIK
;
A
#
# COMPACT_ATOMS: atom_id res chain seq x y z
N MET A 1 0.44 -5.43 7.84
CA MET A 1 1.12 -4.18 7.45
C MET A 1 0.65 -3.03 8.31
N ASP A 2 1.56 -2.24 8.79
CA ASP A 2 1.24 -1.02 9.51
C ASP A 2 1.28 0.17 8.54
N ILE A 3 0.28 1.04 8.67
CA ILE A 3 0.19 2.28 7.92
C ILE A 3 0.33 3.42 8.92
N ILE A 4 1.22 4.35 8.63
CA ILE A 4 1.59 5.44 9.52
C ILE A 4 1.27 6.76 8.83
N GLY A 5 0.41 7.54 9.47
CA GLY A 5 0.06 8.89 9.05
C GLY A 5 0.47 9.92 10.10
N PRO A 6 0.21 11.22 9.84
CA PRO A 6 0.59 12.31 10.76
C PRO A 6 0.04 12.19 12.18
N THR A 7 -1.13 11.58 12.36
CA THR A 7 -1.79 11.53 13.66
C THR A 7 -1.93 10.14 14.24
N GLY A 8 -1.39 9.11 13.58
CA GLY A 8 -1.51 7.76 14.12
C GLY A 8 -0.91 6.68 13.25
N ARG A 9 -0.98 5.48 13.79
CA ARG A 9 -0.50 4.24 13.17
C ARG A 9 -1.58 3.19 13.36
N ARG A 10 -1.87 2.42 12.30
CA ARG A 10 -2.82 1.32 12.37
C ARG A 10 -2.37 0.14 11.54
N ARG A 11 -2.73 -1.06 11.99
CA ARG A 11 -2.44 -2.30 11.27
C ARG A 11 -3.63 -2.71 10.42
N TYR A 12 -3.34 -3.09 9.17
CA TYR A 12 -4.36 -3.52 8.22
C TYR A 12 -3.94 -4.81 7.53
N LYS A 13 -4.95 -5.60 7.15
CA LYS A 13 -4.74 -6.72 6.24
C LYS A 13 -4.38 -6.17 4.86
N ALA A 14 -3.34 -6.74 4.27
CA ALA A 14 -2.84 -6.29 2.98
C ALA A 14 -2.80 -7.45 1.98
N LEU A 15 -3.12 -7.14 0.73
CA LEU A 15 -3.06 -8.08 -0.37
C LEU A 15 -2.05 -7.59 -1.39
N PHE A 16 -1.07 -8.42 -1.75
CA PHE A 16 -0.19 -8.15 -2.88
C PHE A 16 -0.96 -8.35 -4.19
N ASP A 17 -1.04 -7.30 -5.00
CA ASP A 17 -1.74 -7.33 -6.28
C ASP A 17 -0.85 -6.78 -7.40
N PRO A 18 -0.09 -7.66 -8.08
CA PRO A 18 0.76 -7.24 -9.20
C PRO A 18 -0.03 -6.69 -10.39
N GLY A 19 -1.32 -6.97 -10.46
CA GLY A 19 -2.20 -6.43 -11.50
C GLY A 19 -2.68 -5.01 -11.25
N SER A 20 -2.42 -4.45 -10.07
CA SER A 20 -2.79 -3.08 -9.74
C SER A 20 -1.62 -2.12 -9.98
N ASP A 21 -1.86 -1.05 -10.75
CA ASP A 21 -0.84 -0.04 -11.01
C ASP A 21 -0.48 0.77 -9.77
N ASP A 22 -1.43 0.92 -8.86
CA ASP A 22 -1.28 1.71 -7.65
C ASP A 22 -1.54 0.88 -6.39
N THR A 23 -0.95 1.32 -5.30
CA THR A 23 -1.31 0.89 -3.95
C THR A 23 -2.56 1.66 -3.55
N VAL A 24 -3.61 0.95 -3.15
CA VAL A 24 -4.93 1.52 -2.91
C VAL A 24 -5.47 1.14 -1.54
N PHE A 25 -5.92 2.15 -0.82
CA PHE A 25 -6.47 2.01 0.53
C PHE A 25 -7.94 2.43 0.57
N PRO A 26 -8.74 1.81 1.44
CA PRO A 26 -10.10 2.31 1.71
C PRO A 26 -10.05 3.73 2.28
N ILE A 27 -10.99 4.57 1.85
CA ILE A 27 -11.07 5.97 2.29
C ILE A 27 -11.27 6.10 3.80
N ALA A 28 -11.84 5.07 4.45
CA ALA A 28 -12.06 5.05 5.91
C ALA A 28 -10.75 5.11 6.72
N ILE A 29 -9.62 4.83 6.12
CA ILE A 29 -8.29 4.93 6.76
C ILE A 29 -7.87 6.38 7.00
N ILE A 30 -8.39 7.31 6.23
CA ILE A 30 -7.95 8.72 6.25
C ILE A 30 -8.14 9.38 7.63
N PRO A 31 -9.33 9.39 8.24
CA PRO A 31 -9.52 10.13 9.50
C PRO A 31 -8.60 9.67 10.64
N PRO A 32 -8.48 8.35 10.93
CA PRO A 32 -7.65 7.92 12.07
C PRO A 32 -6.16 8.16 11.89
N LEU A 33 -5.69 8.33 10.65
CA LEU A 33 -4.28 8.55 10.35
C LEU A 33 -3.94 10.00 10.02
N GLY A 34 -4.94 10.87 9.87
CA GLY A 34 -4.74 12.28 9.56
C GLY A 34 -4.12 12.53 8.19
N VAL A 35 -4.41 11.69 7.21
CA VAL A 35 -3.86 11.81 5.87
C VAL A 35 -4.47 13.01 5.15
N THR A 36 -3.63 13.82 4.50
CA THR A 36 -4.06 14.90 3.64
C THR A 36 -4.02 14.45 2.20
N LEU A 37 -5.15 14.53 1.51
CA LEU A 37 -5.23 14.21 0.09
C LEU A 37 -4.63 15.33 -0.75
N ARG A 38 -3.90 14.95 -1.81
CA ARG A 38 -3.38 15.87 -2.80
C ARG A 38 -4.51 16.38 -3.69
N PRO A 39 -4.73 17.70 -3.82
CA PRO A 39 -5.90 18.22 -4.52
C PRO A 39 -5.87 18.01 -6.04
N ASP A 40 -4.69 17.88 -6.63
CA ASP A 40 -4.51 17.89 -8.08
C ASP A 40 -4.47 16.50 -8.71
N THR A 41 -4.61 15.45 -7.90
CA THR A 41 -4.47 14.08 -8.38
C THR A 41 -5.80 13.37 -8.33
N ARG A 42 -6.40 13.13 -9.51
CA ARG A 42 -7.63 12.37 -9.66
C ARG A 42 -7.43 11.32 -10.73
N GLU A 43 -7.64 10.06 -10.34
CA GLU A 43 -7.65 8.93 -11.25
C GLU A 43 -8.90 8.10 -10.97
N LYS A 44 -9.09 7.04 -11.73
CA LYS A 44 -10.22 6.14 -11.58
C LYS A 44 -9.72 4.75 -11.23
N LEU A 45 -10.44 4.09 -10.34
CA LEU A 45 -10.24 2.70 -9.98
C LEU A 45 -11.46 1.90 -10.44
N ARG A 46 -11.22 0.81 -11.14
CA ARG A 46 -12.27 -0.18 -11.42
C ARG A 46 -12.21 -1.27 -10.36
N TRP A 47 -13.32 -1.46 -9.65
CA TRP A 47 -13.44 -2.47 -8.61
C TRP A 47 -14.76 -3.22 -8.78
N ARG A 48 -14.68 -4.53 -9.07
CA ARG A 48 -15.83 -5.41 -9.25
C ARG A 48 -16.90 -4.83 -10.21
N GLY A 49 -16.46 -4.32 -11.36
CA GLY A 49 -17.33 -3.75 -12.39
C GLY A 49 -17.81 -2.33 -12.11
N GLN A 50 -17.50 -1.74 -10.97
CA GLN A 50 -17.82 -0.36 -10.62
C GLN A 50 -16.60 0.53 -10.79
N ILE A 51 -16.82 1.81 -11.07
CA ILE A 51 -15.77 2.81 -11.20
C ILE A 51 -15.83 3.75 -10.00
N TYR A 52 -14.71 3.93 -9.32
CA TYR A 52 -14.56 4.80 -8.15
C TYR A 52 -13.50 5.86 -8.42
N ASP A 53 -13.65 7.01 -7.79
CA ASP A 53 -12.59 8.01 -7.78
C ASP A 53 -11.41 7.51 -6.96
N LEU A 54 -10.20 7.78 -7.44
CA LEU A 54 -8.95 7.50 -6.75
C LEU A 54 -8.23 8.81 -6.51
N ARG A 55 -7.98 9.12 -5.24
CA ARG A 55 -7.26 10.32 -4.83
C ARG A 55 -6.03 9.93 -4.04
N PHE A 56 -4.95 10.69 -4.19
CA PHE A 56 -3.66 10.32 -3.64
C PHE A 56 -3.30 11.11 -2.39
N GLY A 57 -2.58 10.46 -1.50
CA GLY A 57 -2.00 11.05 -0.31
C GLY A 57 -0.71 10.34 0.06
N ASP A 58 0.03 10.92 0.98
CA ASP A 58 1.32 10.40 1.42
C ASP A 58 1.20 9.77 2.79
N VAL A 59 1.77 8.58 2.93
CA VAL A 59 1.83 7.81 4.18
C VAL A 59 3.21 7.18 4.30
N GLU A 60 3.50 6.58 5.45
CA GLU A 60 4.57 5.61 5.58
C GLU A 60 3.99 4.21 5.73
N LEU A 61 4.63 3.25 5.11
CA LEU A 61 4.27 1.84 5.21
C LEU A 61 5.36 1.11 5.98
N GLU A 62 4.93 0.17 6.82
CA GLU A 62 5.85 -0.67 7.58
C GLU A 62 5.44 -2.13 7.46
N LEU A 63 6.40 -2.96 7.08
CA LEU A 63 6.22 -4.39 6.92
C LEU A 63 7.33 -5.10 7.68
N THR A 64 6.97 -6.11 8.47
CA THR A 64 7.95 -6.91 9.21
C THR A 64 7.69 -8.40 9.01
N ASP A 65 8.77 -9.17 8.97
CA ASP A 65 8.76 -10.63 9.02
C ASP A 65 9.22 -11.18 10.38
N ASN A 66 9.29 -10.31 11.41
CA ASN A 66 9.83 -10.57 12.75
C ASN A 66 11.37 -10.73 12.81
N VAL A 67 12.04 -10.59 11.68
CA VAL A 67 13.51 -10.58 11.57
C VAL A 67 13.97 -9.18 11.15
N SER A 68 13.37 -8.69 10.09
CA SER A 68 13.66 -7.37 9.55
C SER A 68 12.38 -6.54 9.46
N THR A 69 12.51 -5.24 9.63
CA THR A 69 11.41 -4.29 9.49
C THR A 69 11.73 -3.30 8.37
N TYR A 70 10.85 -3.25 7.39
CA TYR A 70 10.92 -2.38 6.23
C TYR A 70 9.96 -1.23 6.45
N ARG A 71 10.45 0.00 6.39
CA ARG A 71 9.63 1.21 6.51
C ARG A 71 9.99 2.20 5.41
N TRP A 72 9.00 2.64 4.65
CA TRP A 72 9.23 3.53 3.52
C TRP A 72 8.09 4.51 3.30
N PRO A 73 8.40 5.73 2.78
CA PRO A 73 7.37 6.67 2.39
C PRO A 73 6.70 6.20 1.10
N ALA A 74 5.38 6.34 1.03
CA ALA A 74 4.63 5.92 -0.14
C ALA A 74 3.53 6.93 -0.47
N ARG A 75 3.38 7.19 -1.76
CA ARG A 75 2.20 7.85 -2.32
C ARG A 75 1.20 6.78 -2.68
N VAL A 76 0.02 6.84 -2.08
CA VAL A 76 -1.01 5.82 -2.23
C VAL A 76 -2.34 6.43 -2.63
N GLY A 77 -3.18 5.65 -3.31
CA GLY A 77 -4.51 6.05 -3.68
C GLY A 77 -5.52 5.69 -2.60
N PHE A 78 -6.53 6.52 -2.44
CA PHE A 78 -7.65 6.30 -1.53
C PHE A 78 -8.94 6.23 -2.31
N SER A 79 -9.76 5.22 -2.03
CA SER A 79 -10.98 4.93 -2.77
C SER A 79 -12.15 4.63 -1.84
N ALA A 80 -13.36 5.01 -2.24
CA ALA A 80 -14.60 4.62 -1.58
C ALA A 80 -15.07 3.20 -1.93
N ALA A 81 -14.33 2.47 -2.78
CA ALA A 81 -14.62 1.07 -3.08
C ALA A 81 -14.68 0.24 -1.78
N PRO A 82 -15.63 -0.71 -1.65
CA PRO A 82 -15.81 -1.50 -0.43
C PRO A 82 -14.75 -2.61 -0.31
N MET A 83 -13.51 -2.22 -0.18
CA MET A 83 -12.39 -3.13 -0.02
C MET A 83 -12.20 -3.52 1.45
N PRO A 84 -12.17 -4.82 1.79
CA PRO A 84 -11.96 -5.27 3.16
C PRO A 84 -10.47 -5.29 3.58
N TYR A 85 -9.58 -4.89 2.69
CA TYR A 85 -8.12 -4.91 2.87
C TYR A 85 -7.49 -3.78 2.09
N VAL A 86 -6.21 -3.53 2.31
CA VAL A 86 -5.42 -2.62 1.47
C VAL A 86 -4.81 -3.40 0.31
N LEU A 87 -4.78 -2.79 -0.88
CA LEU A 87 -4.15 -3.35 -2.07
C LEU A 87 -2.74 -2.81 -2.20
N LEU A 88 -1.75 -3.70 -2.22
CA LEU A 88 -0.37 -3.34 -2.46
C LEU A 88 -0.05 -3.55 -3.94
N GLY A 89 -0.10 -2.46 -4.68
CA GLY A 89 0.15 -2.45 -6.11
C GLY A 89 1.56 -2.03 -6.48
N TYR A 90 1.78 -1.76 -7.78
CA TYR A 90 3.08 -1.44 -8.33
C TYR A 90 3.64 -0.15 -7.70
N ARG A 91 3.00 0.99 -7.94
CA ARG A 91 3.43 2.26 -7.37
C ARG A 91 3.13 2.30 -5.88
N GLY A 92 4.11 2.70 -5.11
CA GLY A 92 4.01 2.78 -3.65
C GLY A 92 4.44 1.54 -2.89
N CYS A 93 4.51 0.36 -3.53
CA CYS A 93 4.93 -0.88 -2.88
C CYS A 93 5.76 -1.79 -3.78
N LEU A 94 5.14 -2.47 -4.73
CA LEU A 94 5.81 -3.57 -5.46
C LEU A 94 6.99 -3.13 -6.29
N LEU A 95 7.01 -1.89 -6.76
CA LEU A 95 8.15 -1.27 -7.46
C LEU A 95 9.46 -1.42 -6.68
N PHE A 96 9.38 -1.43 -5.35
CA PHE A 96 10.55 -1.38 -4.46
C PHE A 96 11.07 -2.75 -4.05
N PHE A 97 10.44 -3.83 -4.53
CA PHE A 97 10.78 -5.18 -4.11
C PHE A 97 10.91 -6.13 -5.30
N ASP A 98 11.87 -7.04 -5.18
CA ASP A 98 11.93 -8.22 -6.06
C ASP A 98 11.27 -9.37 -5.31
N ALA A 99 10.26 -9.97 -5.93
CA ALA A 99 9.43 -10.99 -5.28
C ALA A 99 9.58 -12.37 -5.94
N THR A 100 9.64 -13.40 -5.12
CA THR A 100 9.65 -14.80 -5.55
C THR A 100 8.41 -15.49 -5.01
N PHE A 101 7.64 -16.11 -5.89
CA PHE A 101 6.49 -16.92 -5.52
C PHE A 101 6.94 -18.35 -5.27
N ARG A 102 6.72 -18.83 -4.04
CA ARG A 102 6.95 -20.22 -3.67
C ARG A 102 5.60 -20.91 -3.49
N GLY A 103 5.03 -21.37 -4.60
CA GLY A 103 3.65 -21.85 -4.65
C GLY A 103 3.37 -23.02 -3.74
N ALA A 104 4.27 -24.01 -3.69
CA ALA A 104 4.08 -25.19 -2.85
C ALA A 104 4.10 -24.86 -1.35
N ALA A 105 4.84 -23.83 -0.94
CA ALA A 105 4.92 -23.37 0.44
C ALA A 105 3.86 -22.31 0.78
N CYS A 106 3.08 -21.86 -0.21
CA CYS A 106 2.11 -20.76 -0.06
C CYS A 106 2.74 -19.48 0.50
N VAL A 107 3.96 -19.16 0.04
CA VAL A 107 4.76 -18.03 0.53
C VAL A 107 5.22 -17.15 -0.62
N ILE A 108 5.26 -15.85 -0.38
CA ILE A 108 5.92 -14.88 -1.25
C ILE A 108 7.12 -14.34 -0.48
N GLU A 109 8.31 -14.48 -1.06
CA GLU A 109 9.51 -13.84 -0.54
C GLU A 109 9.75 -12.55 -1.27
N ALA A 110 10.03 -11.47 -0.55
CA ALA A 110 10.28 -10.16 -1.15
C ALA A 110 11.54 -9.55 -0.57
N ASP A 111 12.43 -9.10 -1.45
CA ASP A 111 13.67 -8.42 -1.08
C ASP A 111 13.64 -6.99 -1.61
N ALA A 112 14.08 -6.03 -0.79
CA ALA A 112 14.19 -4.65 -1.25
C ALA A 112 15.22 -4.55 -2.38
N ASN A 113 14.84 -3.84 -3.43
CA ASN A 113 15.72 -3.59 -4.58
C ASN A 113 16.30 -2.16 -4.53
N PRO A 114 17.18 -1.78 -5.51
CA PRO A 114 17.80 -0.45 -5.50
C PRO A 114 16.82 0.74 -5.57
N ALA A 115 15.56 0.53 -5.95
CA ALA A 115 14.54 1.58 -5.97
C ALA A 115 13.90 1.83 -4.60
N TYR A 116 14.15 0.94 -3.61
CA TYR A 116 13.55 1.04 -2.29
C TYR A 116 13.95 2.35 -1.59
N PRO A 117 12.98 3.21 -1.19
CA PRO A 117 13.29 4.55 -0.69
C PRO A 117 13.39 4.65 0.83
N GLY A 118 13.24 3.56 1.54
CA GLY A 118 13.09 3.57 3.00
C GLY A 118 14.26 3.00 3.77
N THR A 119 13.97 2.58 4.99
CA THR A 119 14.95 2.00 5.92
C THR A 119 14.63 0.53 6.19
N ILE A 120 15.67 -0.23 6.51
CA ILE A 120 15.57 -1.64 6.90
C ILE A 120 16.26 -1.76 8.26
N LYS A 121 15.55 -2.33 9.22
CA LYS A 121 16.07 -2.51 10.58
C LYS A 121 15.97 -3.96 11.04
#